data_447cf3a501fc0d9977fc942408efce2d
#
_entry.id   447cf3a501fc0d9977fc942408efce2d
#
_cell.length_a   1.000
_cell.length_b   1.000
_cell.length_c   1.000
_cell.angle_alpha   90.00
_cell.angle_beta   90.00
_cell.angle_gamma   90.00
#
_symmetry.space_group_name_H-M   'P 1'
#
loop_
_entity.id
_entity.type
_entity.pdbx_description
1 polymer ?
#
loop_
_entity_poly.entity_id
_entity_poly.type
_entity_poly.pdbx_seq_one_letter_code
_entity_poly.pdbx_strand_id
1 'polypeptide(L)'
;MTNTIKDQTVLRLIAEESKRQIDELELIASENYASPAVLAALATPLANKYSEGYPGKRYYGGNHIIDEVENLAIERAKQLFQAEHVNVQPLSGSPANLAVYLALLQPGDTVLSLRLDHGGHLSHGHPMNISGRLFNFVHYEVDPQTGYLDMDQIRKQAKETKPKLIVAGFSAYSREIDWVGFHNIALEVGAYTLADISHTAGLIAGEQLINPVPLFDVVTTTTHKTLRGPRGAIIMCQTKLAKKIDQAVFPGLQGGPHDNVTAAKAIALGEALEPSFKEYAHQVIANAQFLAKKLQTAGYSIVSGGTDNHLMIIDLRPQNITGREAELALEKAGLSTSRSTIPGDPRPPFNPSGLRLGTAAVTTRGFKEKEIEHIAIWFDQALKSRDNNQTLAAIKQQVADLGRRLPPPQYY
;
A
#
# COMPACT_ATOMS: atom_id res chain seq x y z
N MET A 1 -18.57 -11.27 28.47
CA MET A 1 -18.11 -12.65 28.31
C MET A 1 -16.60 -12.60 28.18
N THR A 2 -15.88 -12.97 29.21
CA THR A 2 -14.41 -13.10 29.16
C THR A 2 -14.11 -14.35 28.33
N ASN A 3 -13.85 -14.16 27.05
CA ASN A 3 -13.34 -15.20 26.17
C ASN A 3 -11.90 -15.54 26.62
N THR A 4 -11.77 -16.49 27.51
CA THR A 4 -10.45 -17.00 27.92
C THR A 4 -9.94 -17.87 26.77
N ILE A 5 -9.08 -17.32 25.93
CA ILE A 5 -8.34 -18.11 24.94
C ILE A 5 -7.59 -19.18 25.71
N LYS A 6 -7.86 -20.46 25.45
CA LYS A 6 -7.23 -21.58 26.16
C LYS A 6 -5.86 -21.92 25.60
N ASP A 7 -5.58 -21.56 24.35
CA ASP A 7 -4.29 -21.83 23.71
C ASP A 7 -3.23 -20.82 24.16
N GLN A 8 -2.49 -21.21 25.19
CA GLN A 8 -1.44 -20.37 25.76
C GLN A 8 -0.27 -20.11 24.79
N THR A 9 -0.06 -21.00 23.82
CA THR A 9 0.99 -20.85 22.81
C THR A 9 0.66 -19.70 21.87
N VAL A 10 -0.55 -19.67 21.34
CA VAL A 10 -1.01 -18.57 20.46
C VAL A 10 -1.06 -17.24 21.21
N LEU A 11 -1.55 -17.25 22.47
CA LEU A 11 -1.56 -16.04 23.32
C LEU A 11 -0.15 -15.46 23.52
N ARG A 12 0.83 -16.32 23.84
CA ARG A 12 2.22 -15.89 24.00
C ARG A 12 2.77 -15.27 22.71
N LEU A 13 2.55 -15.90 21.55
CA LEU A 13 3.02 -15.38 20.26
C LEU A 13 2.36 -14.03 19.91
N ILE A 14 1.07 -13.86 20.18
CA ILE A 14 0.37 -12.57 20.01
C ILE A 14 0.98 -11.50 20.93
N ALA A 15 1.27 -11.84 22.17
CA ALA A 15 1.87 -10.90 23.12
C ALA A 15 3.31 -10.53 22.73
N GLU A 16 4.09 -11.49 22.22
CA GLU A 16 5.45 -11.25 21.70
C GLU A 16 5.43 -10.32 20.48
N GLU A 17 4.52 -10.53 19.54
CA GLU A 17 4.35 -9.64 18.38
C GLU A 17 3.88 -8.25 18.81
N SER A 18 2.91 -8.15 19.71
CA SER A 18 2.47 -6.86 20.27
C SER A 18 3.63 -6.10 20.94
N LYS A 19 4.47 -6.81 21.69
CA LYS A 19 5.66 -6.23 22.29
C LYS A 19 6.67 -5.77 21.24
N ARG A 20 6.89 -6.56 20.17
CA ARG A 20 7.77 -6.18 19.06
C ARG A 20 7.29 -4.89 18.43
N GLN A 21 5.99 -4.75 18.11
CA GLN A 21 5.41 -3.55 17.53
C GLN A 21 5.55 -2.30 18.43
N ILE A 22 5.57 -2.46 19.74
CA ILE A 22 5.83 -1.37 20.69
C ILE A 22 7.32 -0.98 20.69
N ASP A 23 8.20 -1.97 20.80
CA ASP A 23 9.63 -1.79 21.03
C ASP A 23 10.42 -1.47 19.76
N GLU A 24 9.88 -1.77 18.57
CA GLU A 24 10.52 -1.51 17.27
C GLU A 24 9.80 -0.42 16.49
N LEU A 25 10.49 0.19 15.53
CA LEU A 25 9.91 1.22 14.65
C LEU A 25 9.69 0.66 13.25
N GLU A 26 8.44 0.70 12.82
CA GLU A 26 8.01 0.19 11.53
C GLU A 26 8.21 1.25 10.44
N LEU A 27 9.15 0.99 9.53
CA LEU A 27 9.45 1.84 8.38
C LEU A 27 9.19 1.12 7.04
N ILE A 28 8.54 -0.05 7.06
CA ILE A 28 8.09 -0.72 5.85
C ILE A 28 6.95 0.09 5.25
N ALA A 29 7.13 0.61 4.04
CA ALA A 29 6.22 1.58 3.41
C ALA A 29 4.80 1.06 3.18
N SER A 30 4.59 -0.26 3.17
CA SER A 30 3.29 -0.92 3.00
C SER A 30 2.60 -1.28 4.31
N GLU A 31 3.18 -0.93 5.47
CA GLU A 31 2.63 -1.23 6.79
C GLU A 31 2.11 0.01 7.49
N ASN A 32 1.15 -0.22 8.39
CA ASN A 32 0.55 0.80 9.24
C ASN A 32 -0.20 0.14 10.41
N TYR A 33 -0.61 0.94 11.37
CA TYR A 33 -1.39 0.51 12.52
C TYR A 33 -2.86 0.89 12.34
N ALA A 34 -3.74 -0.10 12.35
CA ALA A 34 -5.18 0.12 12.37
C ALA A 34 -5.62 0.65 13.74
N SER A 35 -6.71 1.42 13.79
CA SER A 35 -7.28 1.90 15.04
C SER A 35 -7.85 0.75 15.89
N PRO A 36 -8.00 0.95 17.21
CA PRO A 36 -8.69 -0.01 18.08
C PRO A 36 -10.10 -0.35 17.59
N ALA A 37 -10.84 0.62 17.03
CA ALA A 37 -12.18 0.41 16.52
C ALA A 37 -12.19 -0.51 15.27
N VAL A 38 -11.23 -0.32 14.35
CA VAL A 38 -11.04 -1.17 13.18
C VAL A 38 -10.75 -2.61 13.61
N LEU A 39 -9.85 -2.81 14.58
CA LEU A 39 -9.52 -4.15 15.08
C LEU A 39 -10.65 -4.80 15.85
N ALA A 40 -11.39 -4.04 16.63
CA ALA A 40 -12.57 -4.54 17.35
C ALA A 40 -13.64 -5.09 16.38
N ALA A 41 -13.83 -4.44 15.23
CA ALA A 41 -14.77 -4.92 14.20
C ALA A 41 -14.36 -6.30 13.64
N LEU A 42 -13.06 -6.61 13.54
CA LEU A 42 -12.58 -7.90 13.06
C LEU A 42 -12.94 -9.06 13.99
N ALA A 43 -13.09 -8.79 15.28
CA ALA A 43 -13.42 -9.78 16.31
C ALA A 43 -14.92 -9.88 16.61
N THR A 44 -15.79 -9.50 15.66
CA THR A 44 -17.26 -9.49 15.85
C THR A 44 -17.93 -10.76 15.31
N PRO A 45 -19.19 -11.05 15.76
CA PRO A 45 -19.99 -12.15 15.21
C PRO A 45 -20.31 -12.03 13.72
N LEU A 46 -20.06 -10.91 13.07
CA LEU A 46 -20.19 -10.77 11.62
C LEU A 46 -19.33 -11.80 10.86
N ALA A 47 -18.24 -12.28 11.47
CA ALA A 47 -17.42 -13.36 10.94
C ALA A 47 -18.17 -14.70 10.75
N ASN A 48 -19.33 -14.88 11.40
CA ASN A 48 -20.13 -16.11 11.33
C ASN A 48 -21.13 -16.09 10.16
N LYS A 49 -21.32 -14.94 9.49
CA LYS A 49 -22.38 -14.79 8.49
C LYS A 49 -21.89 -15.17 7.09
N TYR A 50 -22.79 -15.73 6.30
CA TYR A 50 -22.57 -16.02 4.88
C TYR A 50 -23.45 -15.08 4.04
N SER A 51 -22.82 -14.27 3.16
CA SER A 51 -23.48 -13.15 2.48
C SER A 51 -23.15 -13.05 0.98
N GLU A 52 -23.10 -14.20 0.29
CA GLU A 52 -22.91 -14.22 -1.16
C GLU A 52 -23.93 -13.35 -1.89
N GLY A 53 -23.48 -12.65 -2.91
CA GLY A 53 -24.25 -11.64 -3.64
C GLY A 53 -23.95 -10.23 -3.15
N TYR A 54 -24.89 -9.34 -3.36
CA TYR A 54 -24.79 -7.90 -3.07
C TYR A 54 -26.00 -7.41 -2.26
N PRO A 55 -25.96 -6.23 -1.61
CA PRO A 55 -27.08 -5.69 -0.87
C PRO A 55 -28.40 -5.75 -1.65
N GLY A 56 -29.44 -6.28 -1.01
CA GLY A 56 -30.75 -6.52 -1.62
C GLY A 56 -30.83 -7.68 -2.63
N LYS A 57 -29.70 -8.35 -2.93
CA LYS A 57 -29.61 -9.45 -3.90
C LYS A 57 -28.75 -10.59 -3.37
N ARG A 58 -28.97 -11.01 -2.13
CA ARG A 58 -28.22 -12.10 -1.49
C ARG A 58 -28.77 -13.47 -1.86
N TYR A 59 -27.89 -14.45 -1.87
CA TYR A 59 -28.27 -15.86 -2.09
C TYR A 59 -28.73 -16.57 -0.81
N TYR A 60 -28.50 -15.96 0.37
CA TYR A 60 -28.87 -16.52 1.69
C TYR A 60 -29.75 -15.55 2.46
N GLY A 61 -30.58 -16.10 3.36
CA GLY A 61 -31.44 -15.32 4.26
C GLY A 61 -30.64 -14.66 5.40
N GLY A 62 -31.30 -13.72 6.10
CA GLY A 62 -30.76 -13.10 7.32
C GLY A 62 -29.64 -12.06 7.06
N ASN A 63 -29.65 -11.44 5.90
CA ASN A 63 -28.57 -10.51 5.49
C ASN A 63 -28.93 -9.02 5.60
N HIS A 64 -30.10 -8.67 6.14
CA HIS A 64 -30.54 -7.26 6.19
C HIS A 64 -29.55 -6.34 6.94
N ILE A 65 -28.98 -6.80 8.07
CA ILE A 65 -27.95 -6.04 8.79
C ILE A 65 -26.62 -6.00 8.01
N ILE A 66 -26.26 -7.09 7.35
CA ILE A 66 -25.04 -7.13 6.50
C ILE A 66 -25.18 -6.16 5.32
N ASP A 67 -26.38 -6.04 4.74
CA ASP A 67 -26.65 -5.08 3.67
C ASP A 67 -26.44 -3.63 4.17
N GLU A 68 -26.85 -3.30 5.39
CA GLU A 68 -26.60 -1.99 5.99
C GLU A 68 -25.11 -1.73 6.20
N VAL A 69 -24.35 -2.72 6.70
CA VAL A 69 -22.89 -2.61 6.89
C VAL A 69 -22.16 -2.42 5.56
N GLU A 70 -22.51 -3.20 4.54
CA GLU A 70 -21.87 -3.10 3.23
C GLU A 70 -22.23 -1.79 2.53
N ASN A 71 -23.50 -1.36 2.57
CA ASN A 71 -23.92 -0.08 2.03
C ASN A 71 -23.20 1.09 2.71
N LEU A 72 -23.03 1.05 4.05
CA LEU A 72 -22.31 2.09 4.77
C LEU A 72 -20.82 2.18 4.32
N ALA A 73 -20.17 1.03 4.09
CA ALA A 73 -18.80 1.01 3.56
C ALA A 73 -18.74 1.60 2.14
N ILE A 74 -19.70 1.24 1.28
CA ILE A 74 -19.81 1.76 -0.09
C ILE A 74 -20.03 3.27 -0.10
N GLU A 75 -20.98 3.77 0.70
CA GLU A 75 -21.30 5.20 0.78
C GLU A 75 -20.11 6.03 1.25
N ARG A 76 -19.41 5.58 2.31
CA ARG A 76 -18.21 6.26 2.82
C ARG A 76 -17.07 6.26 1.81
N ALA A 77 -16.85 5.18 1.09
CA ALA A 77 -15.86 5.13 0.03
C ALA A 77 -16.21 6.06 -1.14
N LYS A 78 -17.49 6.10 -1.55
CA LYS A 78 -17.98 7.05 -2.58
C LYS A 78 -17.75 8.49 -2.16
N GLN A 79 -18.08 8.83 -0.92
CA GLN A 79 -17.89 10.17 -0.39
C GLN A 79 -16.40 10.54 -0.34
N LEU A 80 -15.55 9.65 0.15
CA LEU A 80 -14.13 9.89 0.37
C LEU A 80 -13.36 10.08 -0.93
N PHE A 81 -13.66 9.25 -1.94
CA PHE A 81 -12.93 9.22 -3.22
C PHE A 81 -13.71 9.82 -4.40
N GLN A 82 -14.93 10.31 -4.20
CA GLN A 82 -15.80 10.84 -5.26
C GLN A 82 -16.09 9.78 -6.34
N ALA A 83 -16.28 8.52 -5.93
CA ALA A 83 -16.50 7.40 -6.84
C ALA A 83 -17.97 7.25 -7.23
N GLU A 84 -18.23 6.94 -8.50
CA GLU A 84 -19.60 6.64 -8.98
C GLU A 84 -20.10 5.29 -8.47
N HIS A 85 -19.24 4.27 -8.55
CA HIS A 85 -19.52 2.91 -8.06
C HIS A 85 -18.36 2.38 -7.25
N VAL A 86 -18.67 1.61 -6.20
CA VAL A 86 -17.67 1.00 -5.30
C VAL A 86 -18.05 -0.44 -5.00
N ASN A 87 -17.08 -1.35 -5.13
CA ASN A 87 -17.17 -2.72 -4.62
C ASN A 87 -16.20 -2.89 -3.44
N VAL A 88 -16.73 -3.19 -2.26
CA VAL A 88 -15.96 -3.33 -1.01
C VAL A 88 -15.61 -4.77 -0.65
N GLN A 89 -16.03 -5.75 -1.47
CA GLN A 89 -15.85 -7.17 -1.19
C GLN A 89 -14.45 -7.74 -1.47
N PRO A 90 -13.55 -7.13 -2.30
CA PRO A 90 -12.24 -7.71 -2.56
C PRO A 90 -11.45 -7.99 -1.29
N LEU A 91 -10.89 -9.21 -1.20
CA LEU A 91 -10.18 -9.72 -0.03
C LEU A 91 -8.81 -9.07 0.15
N SER A 92 -8.16 -8.67 -0.94
CA SER A 92 -6.85 -7.98 -0.95
C SER A 92 -6.56 -7.34 -2.32
N GLY A 93 -5.44 -6.60 -2.43
CA GLY A 93 -5.10 -5.85 -3.64
C GLY A 93 -4.91 -6.73 -4.89
N SER A 94 -4.21 -7.86 -4.79
CA SER A 94 -4.01 -8.74 -5.96
C SER A 94 -5.33 -9.33 -6.50
N PRO A 95 -6.24 -9.87 -5.68
CA PRO A 95 -7.59 -10.24 -6.13
C PRO A 95 -8.38 -9.06 -6.70
N ALA A 96 -8.26 -7.85 -6.15
CA ALA A 96 -8.93 -6.67 -6.70
C ALA A 96 -8.45 -6.37 -8.13
N ASN A 97 -7.14 -6.33 -8.35
CA ASN A 97 -6.56 -6.13 -9.68
C ASN A 97 -6.95 -7.26 -10.64
N LEU A 98 -6.92 -8.51 -10.18
CA LEU A 98 -7.32 -9.64 -11.01
C LEU A 98 -8.81 -9.56 -11.41
N ALA A 99 -9.69 -9.15 -10.51
CA ALA A 99 -11.10 -8.93 -10.82
C ALA A 99 -11.28 -7.87 -11.93
N VAL A 100 -10.51 -6.78 -11.89
CA VAL A 100 -10.51 -5.76 -12.93
C VAL A 100 -10.06 -6.32 -14.27
N TYR A 101 -8.98 -7.10 -14.28
CA TYR A 101 -8.50 -7.74 -15.51
C TYR A 101 -9.55 -8.69 -16.10
N LEU A 102 -10.16 -9.54 -15.28
CA LEU A 102 -11.22 -10.46 -15.71
C LEU A 102 -12.49 -9.75 -16.19
N ALA A 103 -12.80 -8.57 -15.63
CA ALA A 103 -13.95 -7.77 -16.04
C ALA A 103 -13.76 -7.08 -17.41
N LEU A 104 -12.53 -6.71 -17.76
CA LEU A 104 -12.25 -5.82 -18.90
C LEU A 104 -11.51 -6.50 -20.04
N LEU A 105 -10.84 -7.63 -19.81
CA LEU A 105 -9.91 -8.25 -20.73
C LEU A 105 -10.29 -9.69 -21.04
N GLN A 106 -9.77 -10.18 -22.16
CA GLN A 106 -9.73 -11.60 -22.51
C GLN A 106 -8.32 -12.15 -22.29
N PRO A 107 -8.15 -13.45 -21.98
CA PRO A 107 -6.82 -14.06 -21.91
C PRO A 107 -5.99 -13.76 -23.17
N GLY A 108 -4.75 -13.33 -22.96
CA GLY A 108 -3.83 -12.91 -24.02
C GLY A 108 -3.91 -11.45 -24.43
N ASP A 109 -4.89 -10.67 -23.95
CA ASP A 109 -4.94 -9.23 -24.21
C ASP A 109 -3.68 -8.52 -23.65
N THR A 110 -3.23 -7.50 -24.35
CA THR A 110 -2.04 -6.72 -23.97
C THR A 110 -2.38 -5.69 -22.91
N VAL A 111 -1.55 -5.64 -21.86
CA VAL A 111 -1.62 -4.68 -20.75
C VAL A 111 -0.29 -3.94 -20.65
N LEU A 112 -0.33 -2.63 -20.55
CA LEU A 112 0.84 -1.79 -20.30
C LEU A 112 0.90 -1.40 -18.81
N SER A 113 2.03 -1.69 -18.12
CA SER A 113 2.18 -1.45 -16.68
C SER A 113 3.62 -1.13 -16.29
N LEU A 114 3.82 -0.62 -15.06
CA LEU A 114 5.16 -0.39 -14.52
C LEU A 114 5.85 -1.74 -14.21
N ARG A 115 7.10 -1.86 -14.64
CA ARG A 115 7.96 -3.01 -14.38
C ARG A 115 8.21 -3.20 -12.88
N LEU A 116 8.23 -4.46 -12.41
CA LEU A 116 8.35 -4.78 -10.98
C LEU A 116 9.61 -4.20 -10.35
N ASP A 117 10.77 -4.38 -10.97
CA ASP A 117 12.07 -3.92 -10.48
C ASP A 117 12.29 -2.40 -10.64
N HIS A 118 11.37 -1.72 -11.32
CA HIS A 118 11.26 -0.26 -11.38
C HIS A 118 10.15 0.31 -10.47
N GLY A 119 9.62 -0.51 -9.57
CA GLY A 119 8.65 -0.10 -8.56
C GLY A 119 7.20 -0.54 -8.80
N GLY A 120 6.92 -1.36 -9.82
CA GLY A 120 5.61 -1.96 -10.03
C GLY A 120 5.21 -2.94 -8.93
N HIS A 121 4.03 -3.56 -9.06
CA HIS A 121 3.54 -4.57 -8.13
C HIS A 121 3.49 -5.96 -8.81
N LEU A 122 3.57 -7.04 -8.02
CA LEU A 122 3.49 -8.42 -8.53
C LEU A 122 2.25 -8.66 -9.40
N SER A 123 1.10 -8.10 -9.01
CA SER A 123 -0.15 -8.21 -9.78
C SER A 123 -0.20 -7.33 -11.04
N HIS A 124 0.86 -6.59 -11.33
CA HIS A 124 1.02 -5.82 -12.56
C HIS A 124 1.80 -6.60 -13.63
N GLY A 125 1.58 -7.93 -13.71
CA GLY A 125 2.09 -8.75 -14.80
C GLY A 125 3.37 -9.53 -14.50
N HIS A 126 3.76 -9.71 -13.23
CA HIS A 126 4.90 -10.57 -12.92
C HIS A 126 4.65 -12.00 -13.40
N PRO A 127 5.61 -12.68 -14.08
CA PRO A 127 5.39 -14.00 -14.69
C PRO A 127 4.92 -15.10 -13.73
N MET A 128 5.28 -15.01 -12.45
CA MET A 128 4.82 -15.97 -11.43
C MET A 128 3.42 -15.64 -10.90
N ASN A 129 2.91 -14.42 -11.15
CA ASN A 129 1.57 -14.03 -10.75
C ASN A 129 0.56 -14.45 -11.80
N ILE A 130 -0.67 -14.75 -11.39
CA ILE A 130 -1.76 -15.13 -12.28
C ILE A 130 -2.00 -14.08 -13.39
N SER A 131 -1.78 -12.79 -13.10
CA SER A 131 -1.90 -11.71 -14.08
C SER A 131 -0.95 -11.90 -15.26
N GLY A 132 0.35 -12.13 -15.02
CA GLY A 132 1.35 -12.35 -16.04
C GLY A 132 1.23 -13.71 -16.74
N ARG A 133 0.44 -14.65 -16.18
CA ARG A 133 0.15 -15.95 -16.79
C ARG A 133 -1.06 -15.92 -17.73
N LEU A 134 -2.01 -15.03 -17.49
CA LEU A 134 -3.25 -14.93 -18.28
C LEU A 134 -3.17 -13.87 -19.37
N PHE A 135 -2.44 -12.78 -19.16
CA PHE A 135 -2.43 -11.62 -20.04
C PHE A 135 -1.01 -11.32 -20.53
N ASN A 136 -0.91 -10.64 -21.67
CA ASN A 136 0.36 -10.24 -22.26
C ASN A 136 0.78 -8.87 -21.69
N PHE A 137 1.60 -8.86 -20.64
CA PHE A 137 2.08 -7.63 -20.05
C PHE A 137 3.33 -7.09 -20.76
N VAL A 138 3.24 -5.84 -21.19
CA VAL A 138 4.37 -5.02 -21.64
C VAL A 138 4.63 -3.99 -20.55
N HIS A 139 5.92 -3.75 -20.23
CA HIS A 139 6.27 -2.91 -19.10
C HIS A 139 6.94 -1.61 -19.54
N TYR A 140 6.43 -0.49 -19.02
CA TYR A 140 7.18 0.76 -19.03
C TYR A 140 8.11 0.82 -17.79
N GLU A 141 9.09 1.69 -17.88
CA GLU A 141 10.18 1.77 -16.90
C GLU A 141 10.32 3.19 -16.37
N VAL A 142 10.92 3.31 -15.21
CA VAL A 142 11.43 4.55 -14.66
C VAL A 142 12.79 4.81 -15.31
N ASP A 143 13.07 6.04 -15.72
CA ASP A 143 14.39 6.46 -16.22
C ASP A 143 15.44 6.24 -15.12
N PRO A 144 16.45 5.39 -15.35
CA PRO A 144 17.43 5.03 -14.32
C PRO A 144 18.36 6.19 -13.94
N GLN A 145 18.45 7.26 -14.74
CA GLN A 145 19.28 8.42 -14.44
C GLN A 145 18.57 9.43 -13.58
N THR A 146 17.30 9.69 -13.87
CA THR A 146 16.49 10.69 -13.18
C THR A 146 15.65 10.13 -12.06
N GLY A 147 15.29 8.85 -12.14
CA GLY A 147 14.34 8.22 -11.22
C GLY A 147 12.88 8.62 -11.46
N TYR A 148 12.56 9.23 -12.62
CA TYR A 148 11.20 9.66 -12.99
C TYR A 148 10.62 8.80 -14.11
N LEU A 149 9.28 8.78 -14.19
CA LEU A 149 8.56 8.23 -15.34
C LEU A 149 8.67 9.22 -16.52
N ASP A 150 9.03 8.71 -17.70
CA ASP A 150 9.05 9.46 -18.94
C ASP A 150 7.72 9.25 -19.70
N MET A 151 6.83 10.24 -19.62
CA MET A 151 5.49 10.15 -20.23
C MET A 151 5.53 10.09 -21.76
N ASP A 152 6.55 10.64 -22.42
CA ASP A 152 6.69 10.55 -23.87
C ASP A 152 7.13 9.16 -24.33
N GLN A 153 8.01 8.51 -23.58
CA GLN A 153 8.35 7.12 -23.82
C GLN A 153 7.16 6.18 -23.57
N ILE A 154 6.39 6.40 -22.50
CA ILE A 154 5.18 5.62 -22.19
C ILE A 154 4.16 5.79 -23.34
N ARG A 155 3.96 7.01 -23.82
CA ARG A 155 3.06 7.30 -24.98
C ARG A 155 3.52 6.57 -26.23
N LYS A 156 4.81 6.62 -26.54
CA LYS A 156 5.38 5.91 -27.70
C LYS A 156 5.13 4.42 -27.58
N GLN A 157 5.43 3.83 -26.42
CA GLN A 157 5.24 2.39 -26.17
C GLN A 157 3.74 2.00 -26.27
N ALA A 158 2.84 2.81 -25.73
CA ALA A 158 1.41 2.59 -25.84
C ALA A 158 0.92 2.57 -27.31
N LYS A 159 1.43 3.48 -28.14
CA LYS A 159 1.11 3.52 -29.60
C LYS A 159 1.63 2.30 -30.36
N GLU A 160 2.80 1.81 -29.99
CA GLU A 160 3.43 0.63 -30.59
C GLU A 160 2.72 -0.67 -30.19
N THR A 161 2.39 -0.82 -28.91
CA THR A 161 1.85 -2.08 -28.35
C THR A 161 0.32 -2.15 -28.36
N LYS A 162 -0.38 -1.02 -28.49
CA LYS A 162 -1.84 -0.89 -28.50
C LYS A 162 -2.52 -1.70 -27.40
N PRO A 163 -2.17 -1.43 -26.12
CA PRO A 163 -2.71 -2.20 -25.01
C PRO A 163 -4.23 -2.03 -24.89
N LYS A 164 -4.92 -3.03 -24.39
CA LYS A 164 -6.34 -2.93 -24.01
C LYS A 164 -6.54 -2.23 -22.68
N LEU A 165 -5.52 -2.26 -21.81
CA LEU A 165 -5.53 -1.63 -20.50
C LEU A 165 -4.16 -1.03 -20.19
N ILE A 166 -4.16 0.18 -19.64
CA ILE A 166 -2.97 0.81 -19.07
C ILE A 166 -3.14 0.85 -17.54
N VAL A 167 -2.16 0.28 -16.83
CA VAL A 167 -2.11 0.27 -15.36
C VAL A 167 -1.11 1.32 -14.89
N ALA A 168 -1.59 2.31 -14.15
CA ALA A 168 -0.77 3.30 -13.45
C ALA A 168 -0.84 3.04 -11.94
N GLY A 169 0.31 3.00 -11.27
CA GLY A 169 0.40 2.70 -9.84
C GLY A 169 1.71 2.00 -9.51
N PHE A 170 2.06 1.98 -8.22
CA PHE A 170 3.37 1.53 -7.79
C PHE A 170 3.35 0.86 -6.40
N SER A 171 4.45 0.14 -6.11
CA SER A 171 4.84 -0.32 -4.79
C SER A 171 6.09 0.41 -4.27
N ALA A 172 6.93 0.92 -5.17
CA ALA A 172 8.20 1.55 -4.86
C ALA A 172 8.53 2.68 -5.87
N TYR A 173 7.75 3.76 -5.82
CA TYR A 173 7.97 4.99 -6.58
C TYR A 173 7.69 6.18 -5.68
N SER A 174 8.66 7.09 -5.54
CA SER A 174 8.62 8.16 -4.54
C SER A 174 8.04 9.47 -5.06
N ARG A 175 7.65 9.55 -6.33
CA ARG A 175 7.10 10.77 -6.92
C ARG A 175 5.61 10.66 -7.17
N GLU A 176 4.95 11.80 -7.33
CA GLU A 176 3.56 11.84 -7.75
C GLU A 176 3.41 11.32 -9.19
N ILE A 177 2.28 10.65 -9.47
CA ILE A 177 1.97 10.14 -10.81
C ILE A 177 1.22 11.19 -11.61
N ASP A 178 1.60 11.39 -12.85
CA ASP A 178 0.84 12.20 -13.82
C ASP A 178 -0.41 11.44 -14.32
N TRP A 179 -1.45 11.44 -13.48
CA TRP A 179 -2.73 10.78 -13.80
C TRP A 179 -3.35 11.29 -15.09
N VAL A 180 -3.23 12.60 -15.35
CA VAL A 180 -3.78 13.23 -16.58
C VAL A 180 -3.00 12.75 -17.80
N GLY A 181 -1.68 12.67 -17.71
CA GLY A 181 -0.84 12.13 -18.76
C GLY A 181 -1.19 10.68 -19.13
N PHE A 182 -1.37 9.80 -18.12
CA PHE A 182 -1.79 8.41 -18.34
C PHE A 182 -3.18 8.32 -18.96
N HIS A 183 -4.14 9.11 -18.48
CA HIS A 183 -5.48 9.16 -19.06
C HIS A 183 -5.46 9.58 -20.55
N ASN A 184 -4.73 10.64 -20.87
CA ASN A 184 -4.59 11.12 -22.24
C ASN A 184 -3.95 10.06 -23.17
N ILE A 185 -2.90 9.38 -22.69
CA ILE A 185 -2.26 8.29 -23.45
C ILE A 185 -3.28 7.16 -23.73
N ALA A 186 -4.06 6.79 -22.73
CA ALA A 186 -5.08 5.75 -22.90
C ALA A 186 -6.15 6.14 -23.92
N LEU A 187 -6.61 7.40 -23.90
CA LEU A 187 -7.53 7.94 -24.93
C LEU A 187 -6.95 7.86 -26.34
N GLU A 188 -5.66 8.21 -26.51
CA GLU A 188 -4.98 8.19 -27.81
C GLU A 188 -4.94 6.79 -28.44
N VAL A 189 -4.90 5.72 -27.62
CA VAL A 189 -4.79 4.34 -28.08
C VAL A 189 -6.07 3.51 -27.91
N GLY A 190 -7.13 4.09 -27.31
CA GLY A 190 -8.41 3.44 -27.05
C GLY A 190 -8.33 2.35 -25.97
N ALA A 191 -7.45 2.51 -24.99
CA ALA A 191 -7.28 1.60 -23.87
C ALA A 191 -8.16 1.98 -22.68
N TYR A 192 -8.54 0.99 -21.86
CA TYR A 192 -9.03 1.24 -20.50
C TYR A 192 -7.90 1.74 -19.60
N THR A 193 -8.28 2.40 -18.50
CA THR A 193 -7.36 2.87 -17.46
C THR A 193 -7.63 2.20 -16.13
N LEU A 194 -6.56 1.71 -15.47
CA LEU A 194 -6.58 1.24 -14.08
C LEU A 194 -5.55 2.02 -13.26
N ALA A 195 -6.00 2.74 -12.22
CA ALA A 195 -5.11 3.30 -11.22
C ALA A 195 -5.08 2.39 -9.98
N ASP A 196 -3.90 1.82 -9.66
CA ASP A 196 -3.68 1.15 -8.38
C ASP A 196 -3.07 2.15 -7.39
N ILE A 197 -3.93 2.73 -6.55
CA ILE A 197 -3.55 3.74 -5.56
C ILE A 197 -3.26 3.14 -4.17
N SER A 198 -3.01 1.83 -4.09
CA SER A 198 -2.86 1.10 -2.82
C SER A 198 -1.85 1.74 -1.87
N HIS A 199 -0.76 2.30 -2.36
CA HIS A 199 0.23 2.96 -1.53
C HIS A 199 -0.17 4.38 -1.10
N THR A 200 -0.91 5.09 -1.92
CA THR A 200 -1.21 6.52 -1.72
C THR A 200 -2.66 6.81 -1.31
N ALA A 201 -3.51 5.78 -1.18
CA ALA A 201 -4.94 5.98 -0.92
C ALA A 201 -5.24 6.85 0.30
N GLY A 202 -4.50 6.70 1.40
CA GLY A 202 -4.67 7.54 2.57
C GLY A 202 -4.23 8.99 2.34
N LEU A 203 -3.23 9.23 1.49
CA LEU A 203 -2.77 10.57 1.14
C LEU A 203 -3.76 11.27 0.20
N ILE A 204 -4.36 10.52 -0.71
CA ILE A 204 -5.44 10.98 -1.60
C ILE A 204 -6.70 11.28 -0.76
N ALA A 205 -7.10 10.37 0.13
CA ALA A 205 -8.21 10.57 1.06
C ALA A 205 -8.01 11.79 1.97
N GLY A 206 -6.78 12.05 2.40
CA GLY A 206 -6.39 13.24 3.16
C GLY A 206 -6.15 14.49 2.30
N GLU A 207 -6.50 14.47 1.01
CA GLU A 207 -6.38 15.61 0.07
C GLU A 207 -4.95 16.15 -0.08
N GLN A 208 -3.94 15.30 0.11
CA GLN A 208 -2.53 15.68 -0.06
C GLN A 208 -1.98 15.33 -1.45
N LEU A 209 -2.63 14.43 -2.17
CA LEU A 209 -2.28 14.03 -3.54
C LEU A 209 -3.52 14.06 -4.44
N ILE A 210 -3.30 14.17 -5.74
CA ILE A 210 -4.37 14.23 -6.75
C ILE A 210 -5.17 12.92 -6.75
N ASN A 211 -6.50 13.04 -6.74
CA ASN A 211 -7.42 11.91 -6.80
C ASN A 211 -7.68 11.47 -8.25
N PRO A 212 -7.24 10.28 -8.68
CA PRO A 212 -7.49 9.80 -10.04
C PRO A 212 -8.89 9.22 -10.26
N VAL A 213 -9.68 9.00 -9.21
CA VAL A 213 -10.98 8.28 -9.30
C VAL A 213 -11.95 8.93 -10.30
N PRO A 214 -12.12 10.26 -10.36
CA PRO A 214 -13.00 10.88 -11.35
C PRO A 214 -12.50 10.77 -12.79
N LEU A 215 -11.22 10.45 -12.99
CA LEU A 215 -10.55 10.47 -14.30
C LEU A 215 -10.43 9.08 -14.92
N PHE A 216 -10.17 8.05 -14.10
CA PHE A 216 -9.89 6.69 -14.55
C PHE A 216 -11.15 5.85 -14.69
N ASP A 217 -11.13 4.86 -15.60
CA ASP A 217 -12.23 3.90 -15.76
C ASP A 217 -12.41 3.05 -14.51
N VAL A 218 -11.30 2.57 -13.93
CA VAL A 218 -11.28 1.79 -12.69
C VAL A 218 -10.11 2.23 -11.81
N VAL A 219 -10.34 2.26 -10.50
CA VAL A 219 -9.32 2.50 -9.48
C VAL A 219 -9.39 1.40 -8.44
N THR A 220 -8.26 0.81 -8.11
CA THR A 220 -8.14 -0.18 -7.01
C THR A 220 -7.30 0.37 -5.87
N THR A 221 -7.60 -0.06 -4.67
CA THR A 221 -6.75 0.21 -3.51
C THR A 221 -6.85 -0.87 -2.46
N THR A 222 -5.73 -1.13 -1.78
CA THR A 222 -5.76 -1.80 -0.48
C THR A 222 -6.21 -0.85 0.61
N THR A 223 -6.74 -1.40 1.71
CA THR A 223 -7.26 -0.58 2.82
C THR A 223 -6.29 -0.44 4.00
N HIS A 224 -5.19 -1.21 4.05
CA HIS A 224 -4.33 -1.38 5.23
C HIS A 224 -2.99 -0.64 5.21
N LYS A 225 -2.71 0.18 4.17
CA LYS A 225 -1.46 0.94 4.07
C LYS A 225 -1.66 2.38 4.62
N THR A 226 -1.45 3.39 3.82
CA THR A 226 -1.68 4.79 4.26
C THR A 226 -3.11 5.06 4.71
N LEU A 227 -4.10 4.27 4.27
CA LEU A 227 -5.51 4.42 4.68
C LEU A 227 -5.80 3.89 6.10
N ARG A 228 -4.88 3.16 6.76
CA ARG A 228 -4.97 2.64 8.15
C ARG A 228 -6.14 1.70 8.44
N GLY A 229 -6.72 1.09 7.42
CA GLY A 229 -7.83 0.15 7.57
C GLY A 229 -7.41 -1.30 7.80
N PRO A 230 -8.35 -2.24 7.78
CA PRO A 230 -8.06 -3.66 7.86
C PRO A 230 -7.36 -4.15 6.58
N ARG A 231 -6.73 -5.32 6.65
CA ARG A 231 -6.26 -6.02 5.44
C ARG A 231 -7.46 -6.35 4.55
N GLY A 232 -7.48 -5.74 3.37
CA GLY A 232 -8.56 -5.84 2.40
C GLY A 232 -8.28 -4.92 1.21
N ALA A 233 -9.24 -4.81 0.30
CA ALA A 233 -9.19 -3.88 -0.83
C ALA A 233 -10.59 -3.41 -1.21
N ILE A 234 -10.65 -2.36 -2.02
CA ILE A 234 -11.86 -1.86 -2.68
C ILE A 234 -11.57 -1.61 -4.16
N ILE A 235 -12.61 -1.71 -4.98
CA ILE A 235 -12.58 -1.34 -6.40
C ILE A 235 -13.58 -0.20 -6.59
N MET A 236 -13.15 0.86 -7.21
CA MET A 236 -13.96 2.02 -7.61
C MET A 236 -14.00 2.10 -9.12
N CYS A 237 -15.14 2.41 -9.72
CA CYS A 237 -15.21 2.51 -11.17
C CYS A 237 -16.34 3.44 -11.64
N GLN A 238 -16.29 3.81 -12.92
CA GLN A 238 -17.39 4.49 -13.56
C GLN A 238 -18.64 3.59 -13.63
N THR A 239 -19.83 4.16 -13.52
CA THR A 239 -21.12 3.44 -13.46
C THR A 239 -21.30 2.46 -14.63
N LYS A 240 -20.80 2.81 -15.83
CA LYS A 240 -20.86 1.96 -17.04
C LYS A 240 -20.17 0.60 -16.87
N LEU A 241 -19.22 0.49 -15.93
CA LEU A 241 -18.45 -0.73 -15.67
C LEU A 241 -18.92 -1.50 -14.42
N ALA A 242 -19.80 -0.91 -13.61
CA ALA A 242 -20.24 -1.44 -12.32
C ALA A 242 -20.64 -2.92 -12.39
N LYS A 243 -21.54 -3.27 -13.30
CA LYS A 243 -22.02 -4.66 -13.44
C LYS A 243 -20.90 -5.65 -13.77
N LYS A 244 -19.94 -5.26 -14.64
CA LYS A 244 -18.82 -6.14 -15.04
C LYS A 244 -17.88 -6.36 -13.86
N ILE A 245 -17.57 -5.30 -13.11
CA ILE A 245 -16.70 -5.36 -11.92
C ILE A 245 -17.34 -6.22 -10.83
N ASP A 246 -18.61 -5.99 -10.52
CA ASP A 246 -19.32 -6.77 -9.51
C ASP A 246 -19.37 -8.25 -9.88
N GLN A 247 -19.70 -8.58 -11.14
CA GLN A 247 -19.72 -9.95 -11.61
C GLN A 247 -18.32 -10.62 -11.59
N ALA A 248 -17.27 -9.88 -11.84
CA ALA A 248 -15.90 -10.39 -11.80
C ALA A 248 -15.45 -10.64 -10.35
N VAL A 249 -15.90 -9.84 -9.38
CA VAL A 249 -15.67 -10.09 -7.95
C VAL A 249 -16.50 -11.28 -7.49
N PHE A 250 -17.82 -11.21 -7.59
CA PHE A 250 -18.73 -12.29 -7.27
C PHE A 250 -19.76 -12.49 -8.39
N PRO A 251 -19.92 -13.71 -8.92
CA PRO A 251 -19.30 -14.97 -8.52
C PRO A 251 -17.96 -15.29 -9.24
N GLY A 252 -17.38 -14.34 -9.98
CA GLY A 252 -16.27 -14.60 -10.90
C GLY A 252 -14.98 -15.07 -10.22
N LEU A 253 -14.60 -14.43 -9.10
CA LEU A 253 -13.32 -14.68 -8.43
C LEU A 253 -13.48 -15.13 -6.98
N GLN A 254 -14.51 -14.64 -6.28
CA GLN A 254 -14.75 -14.86 -4.86
C GLN A 254 -16.15 -15.46 -4.62
N GLY A 255 -16.32 -16.17 -3.47
CA GLY A 255 -17.60 -16.51 -2.87
C GLY A 255 -18.05 -15.46 -1.86
N GLY A 256 -18.47 -15.91 -0.66
CA GLY A 256 -18.94 -15.02 0.42
C GLY A 256 -17.85 -14.05 0.87
N PRO A 257 -18.17 -12.76 1.00
CA PRO A 257 -17.22 -11.76 1.54
C PRO A 257 -17.01 -11.99 3.04
N HIS A 258 -15.94 -11.36 3.56
CA HIS A 258 -15.67 -11.35 5.00
C HIS A 258 -16.38 -10.14 5.63
N ASP A 259 -17.60 -10.35 6.19
CA ASP A 259 -18.46 -9.26 6.64
C ASP A 259 -17.88 -8.47 7.83
N ASN A 260 -17.11 -9.11 8.70
CA ASN A 260 -16.34 -8.44 9.74
C ASN A 260 -15.25 -7.52 9.17
N VAL A 261 -14.62 -7.91 8.08
CA VAL A 261 -13.64 -7.06 7.37
C VAL A 261 -14.36 -5.91 6.66
N THR A 262 -15.54 -6.13 6.10
CA THR A 262 -16.37 -5.06 5.51
C THR A 262 -16.78 -4.03 6.56
N ALA A 263 -17.17 -4.47 7.76
CA ALA A 263 -17.44 -3.57 8.89
C ALA A 263 -16.18 -2.77 9.30
N ALA A 264 -15.04 -3.43 9.37
CA ALA A 264 -13.76 -2.77 9.66
C ALA A 264 -13.37 -1.75 8.58
N LYS A 265 -13.63 -2.05 7.29
CA LYS A 265 -13.47 -1.07 6.19
C LYS A 265 -14.41 0.12 6.38
N ALA A 266 -15.67 -0.11 6.73
CA ALA A 266 -16.63 0.97 6.98
C ALA A 266 -16.15 1.91 8.11
N ILE A 267 -15.58 1.37 9.19
CA ILE A 267 -14.99 2.17 10.27
C ILE A 267 -13.79 2.98 9.76
N ALA A 268 -12.82 2.34 9.11
CA ALA A 268 -11.63 3.01 8.61
C ALA A 268 -11.95 4.13 7.60
N LEU A 269 -12.92 3.91 6.72
CA LEU A 269 -13.40 4.93 5.78
C LEU A 269 -14.09 6.09 6.51
N GLY A 270 -14.81 5.80 7.60
CA GLY A 270 -15.40 6.83 8.47
C GLY A 270 -14.32 7.67 9.16
N GLU A 271 -13.29 7.03 9.73
CA GLU A 271 -12.14 7.73 10.31
C GLU A 271 -11.40 8.59 9.28
N ALA A 272 -11.31 8.11 8.03
CA ALA A 272 -10.67 8.85 6.95
C ALA A 272 -11.45 10.09 6.47
N LEU A 273 -12.75 10.19 6.79
CA LEU A 273 -13.58 11.38 6.53
C LEU A 273 -13.39 12.47 7.61
N GLU A 274 -12.78 12.15 8.76
CA GLU A 274 -12.57 13.10 9.83
C GLU A 274 -11.43 14.10 9.50
N PRO A 275 -11.54 15.37 9.95
CA PRO A 275 -10.49 16.39 9.71
C PRO A 275 -9.10 15.97 10.18
N SER A 276 -9.01 15.22 11.28
CA SER A 276 -7.74 14.71 11.84
C SER A 276 -7.00 13.78 10.88
N PHE A 277 -7.71 13.14 9.94
CA PHE A 277 -7.07 12.31 8.92
C PHE A 277 -6.29 13.13 7.89
N LYS A 278 -6.76 14.34 7.56
CA LYS A 278 -6.01 15.27 6.69
C LYS A 278 -4.70 15.71 7.36
N GLU A 279 -4.75 15.99 8.67
CA GLU A 279 -3.56 16.31 9.45
C GLU A 279 -2.55 15.16 9.46
N TYR A 280 -3.03 13.93 9.67
CA TYR A 280 -2.21 12.73 9.58
C TYR A 280 -1.56 12.58 8.20
N ALA A 281 -2.33 12.70 7.12
CA ALA A 281 -1.82 12.56 5.75
C ALA A 281 -0.76 13.62 5.42
N HIS A 282 -0.97 14.86 5.85
CA HIS A 282 0.01 15.94 5.74
C HIS A 282 1.31 15.59 6.49
N GLN A 283 1.19 15.18 7.76
CA GLN A 283 2.36 14.83 8.58
C GLN A 283 3.14 13.63 8.02
N VAL A 284 2.47 12.66 7.37
CA VAL A 284 3.12 11.53 6.70
C VAL A 284 4.09 12.02 5.63
N ILE A 285 3.65 12.94 4.77
CA ILE A 285 4.50 13.50 3.71
C ILE A 285 5.61 14.37 4.30
N ALA A 286 5.28 15.24 5.27
CA ALA A 286 6.27 16.08 5.94
C ALA A 286 7.39 15.23 6.58
N ASN A 287 7.04 14.18 7.28
CA ASN A 287 7.98 13.23 7.86
C ASN A 287 8.85 12.54 6.80
N ALA A 288 8.26 12.13 5.67
CA ALA A 288 9.00 11.47 4.59
C ALA A 288 10.01 12.42 3.93
N GLN A 289 9.60 13.65 3.64
CA GLN A 289 10.48 14.68 3.08
C GLN A 289 11.61 15.06 4.04
N PHE A 290 11.29 15.20 5.33
CA PHE A 290 12.28 15.50 6.34
C PHE A 290 13.30 14.36 6.50
N LEU A 291 12.84 13.10 6.55
CA LEU A 291 13.73 11.93 6.61
C LEU A 291 14.63 11.85 5.38
N ALA A 292 14.08 12.02 4.18
CA ALA A 292 14.84 12.00 2.94
C ALA A 292 15.95 13.07 2.95
N LYS A 293 15.63 14.31 3.36
CA LYS A 293 16.61 15.41 3.47
C LYS A 293 17.71 15.10 4.50
N LYS A 294 17.36 14.54 5.66
CA LYS A 294 18.35 14.16 6.68
C LYS A 294 19.29 13.06 6.20
N LEU A 295 18.75 12.05 5.52
CA LEU A 295 19.57 10.97 4.95
C LEU A 295 20.47 11.49 3.81
N GLN A 296 20.00 12.39 2.96
CA GLN A 296 20.85 13.05 1.96
C GLN A 296 21.99 13.85 2.61
N THR A 297 21.71 14.59 3.67
CA THR A 297 22.74 15.30 4.43
C THR A 297 23.77 14.35 5.05
N ALA A 298 23.37 13.15 5.43
CA ALA A 298 24.27 12.09 5.91
C ALA A 298 25.03 11.36 4.77
N GLY A 299 24.82 11.74 3.50
CA GLY A 299 25.53 11.20 2.34
C GLY A 299 24.86 10.04 1.62
N TYR A 300 23.57 9.77 1.91
CA TYR A 300 22.81 8.74 1.21
C TYR A 300 22.17 9.30 -0.07
N SER A 301 22.16 8.49 -1.12
CA SER A 301 21.51 8.81 -2.39
C SER A 301 20.03 8.39 -2.34
N ILE A 302 19.11 9.33 -2.55
CA ILE A 302 17.67 9.06 -2.65
C ILE A 302 17.31 9.00 -4.13
N VAL A 303 16.72 7.90 -4.58
CA VAL A 303 16.24 7.75 -5.96
C VAL A 303 15.27 8.89 -6.28
N SER A 304 15.37 9.48 -7.47
CA SER A 304 14.67 10.70 -7.90
C SER A 304 14.95 11.96 -7.06
N GLY A 305 15.95 11.96 -6.17
CA GLY A 305 16.36 13.13 -5.40
C GLY A 305 15.40 13.52 -4.26
N GLY A 306 14.44 12.66 -3.88
CA GLY A 306 13.51 12.95 -2.77
C GLY A 306 12.19 12.21 -2.86
N THR A 307 11.15 12.74 -2.22
CA THR A 307 9.80 12.12 -2.22
C THR A 307 8.68 13.17 -2.19
N ASP A 308 7.58 12.84 -2.86
CA ASP A 308 6.33 13.61 -2.87
C ASP A 308 5.23 12.88 -2.06
N ASN A 309 5.52 11.67 -1.55
CA ASN A 309 4.56 10.83 -0.83
C ASN A 309 5.13 10.27 0.48
N HIS A 310 4.63 9.14 0.96
CA HIS A 310 5.00 8.51 2.25
C HIS A 310 6.27 7.68 2.20
N LEU A 311 6.82 7.38 1.03
CA LEU A 311 7.96 6.46 0.88
C LEU A 311 9.14 7.11 0.15
N MET A 312 10.32 6.54 0.37
CA MET A 312 11.53 6.85 -0.38
C MET A 312 12.33 5.58 -0.66
N ILE A 313 13.15 5.63 -1.69
CA ILE A 313 14.05 4.55 -2.07
C ILE A 313 15.47 5.08 -1.96
N ILE A 314 16.30 4.38 -1.19
CA ILE A 314 17.70 4.71 -0.97
C ILE A 314 18.55 3.84 -1.89
N ASP A 315 19.40 4.45 -2.69
CA ASP A 315 20.46 3.77 -3.44
C ASP A 315 21.68 3.59 -2.55
N LEU A 316 22.00 2.34 -2.22
CA LEU A 316 23.11 1.98 -1.34
C LEU A 316 24.42 1.66 -2.08
N ARG A 317 24.45 1.78 -3.41
CA ARG A 317 25.67 1.55 -4.21
C ARG A 317 26.84 2.46 -3.81
N PRO A 318 26.62 3.77 -3.53
CA PRO A 318 27.71 4.65 -3.07
C PRO A 318 28.32 4.21 -1.74
N GLN A 319 27.56 3.54 -0.86
CA GLN A 319 28.06 3.02 0.41
C GLN A 319 28.68 1.63 0.29
N ASN A 320 28.62 1.03 -0.91
CA ASN A 320 29.08 -0.35 -1.16
C ASN A 320 28.41 -1.38 -0.22
N ILE A 321 27.10 -1.21 0.04
CA ILE A 321 26.27 -2.09 0.88
C ILE A 321 25.12 -2.62 0.02
N THR A 322 24.70 -3.87 0.25
CA THR A 322 23.49 -4.42 -0.37
C THR A 322 22.24 -4.05 0.45
N GLY A 323 21.08 -4.02 -0.20
CA GLY A 323 19.81 -3.84 0.51
C GLY A 323 19.58 -4.90 1.59
N ARG A 324 20.06 -6.14 1.37
CA ARG A 324 19.95 -7.22 2.36
C ARG A 324 20.84 -6.96 3.60
N GLU A 325 22.08 -6.52 3.40
CA GLU A 325 22.96 -6.18 4.52
C GLU A 325 22.41 -5.01 5.33
N ALA A 326 21.87 -3.99 4.65
CA ALA A 326 21.22 -2.85 5.30
C ALA A 326 19.97 -3.27 6.09
N GLU A 327 19.07 -4.05 5.48
CA GLU A 327 17.85 -4.57 6.12
C GLU A 327 18.19 -5.32 7.40
N LEU A 328 19.16 -6.26 7.37
CA LEU A 328 19.58 -7.04 8.53
C LEU A 328 20.21 -6.19 9.64
N ALA A 329 21.01 -5.18 9.30
CA ALA A 329 21.61 -4.29 10.28
C ALA A 329 20.55 -3.42 10.97
N LEU A 330 19.60 -2.88 10.20
CA LEU A 330 18.51 -2.06 10.71
C LEU A 330 17.55 -2.89 11.59
N GLU A 331 17.21 -4.12 11.19
CA GLU A 331 16.40 -5.04 11.99
C GLU A 331 17.05 -5.32 13.36
N LYS A 332 18.36 -5.57 13.39
CA LYS A 332 19.11 -5.72 14.66
C LYS A 332 19.09 -4.45 15.51
N ALA A 333 18.96 -3.30 14.88
CA ALA A 333 18.83 -1.99 15.55
C ALA A 333 17.38 -1.63 15.92
N GLY A 334 16.40 -2.50 15.63
CA GLY A 334 14.98 -2.27 15.92
C GLY A 334 14.26 -1.37 14.92
N LEU A 335 14.79 -1.24 13.71
CA LEU A 335 14.21 -0.47 12.61
C LEU A 335 13.78 -1.42 11.49
N SER A 336 12.48 -1.70 11.37
CA SER A 336 11.94 -2.57 10.32
C SER A 336 11.88 -1.83 8.98
N THR A 337 12.55 -2.37 7.96
CA THR A 337 12.64 -1.77 6.62
C THR A 337 12.43 -2.85 5.56
N SER A 338 12.41 -2.47 4.29
CA SER A 338 12.37 -3.45 3.20
C SER A 338 13.44 -3.16 2.14
N ARG A 339 14.21 -4.20 1.78
CA ARG A 339 15.07 -4.12 0.60
C ARG A 339 14.24 -3.88 -0.66
N SER A 340 14.80 -3.15 -1.62
CA SER A 340 14.14 -2.78 -2.86
C SER A 340 15.14 -2.74 -4.00
N THR A 341 14.74 -3.17 -5.18
CA THR A 341 15.46 -2.84 -6.40
C THR A 341 15.43 -1.33 -6.64
N ILE A 342 16.41 -0.85 -7.36
CA ILE A 342 16.48 0.52 -7.85
C ILE A 342 16.41 0.49 -9.38
N PRO A 343 15.99 1.56 -10.06
CA PRO A 343 15.99 1.60 -11.52
C PRO A 343 17.39 1.29 -12.08
N GLY A 344 17.47 0.30 -12.98
CA GLY A 344 18.75 -0.16 -13.53
C GLY A 344 19.64 -0.91 -12.53
N ASP A 345 19.06 -1.56 -11.52
CA ASP A 345 19.81 -2.31 -10.51
C ASP A 345 20.66 -3.43 -11.15
N PRO A 346 21.99 -3.45 -10.95
CA PRO A 346 22.83 -4.52 -11.45
C PRO A 346 22.72 -5.82 -10.65
N ARG A 347 22.06 -5.80 -9.48
CA ARG A 347 21.93 -6.94 -8.56
C ARG A 347 20.55 -7.62 -8.70
N PRO A 348 20.47 -8.92 -8.39
CA PRO A 348 19.22 -9.65 -8.46
C PRO A 348 18.24 -9.21 -7.35
N PRO A 349 16.91 -9.34 -7.59
CA PRO A 349 15.87 -8.87 -6.65
C PRO A 349 15.92 -9.45 -5.23
N PHE A 350 16.52 -10.64 -5.03
CA PHE A 350 16.67 -11.23 -3.70
C PHE A 350 17.83 -10.61 -2.88
N ASN A 351 18.77 -9.90 -3.54
CA ASN A 351 19.84 -9.14 -2.91
C ASN A 351 20.09 -7.81 -3.66
N PRO A 352 19.11 -6.90 -3.67
CA PRO A 352 19.13 -5.68 -4.46
C PRO A 352 20.10 -4.64 -3.90
N SER A 353 20.28 -3.55 -4.64
CA SER A 353 21.16 -2.44 -4.26
C SER A 353 20.45 -1.36 -3.44
N GLY A 354 19.14 -1.44 -3.27
CA GLY A 354 18.36 -0.40 -2.62
C GLY A 354 17.63 -0.85 -1.36
N LEU A 355 17.14 0.15 -0.63
CA LEU A 355 16.29 0.01 0.53
C LEU A 355 15.08 0.93 0.39
N ARG A 356 13.89 0.45 0.72
CA ARG A 356 12.66 1.25 0.74
C ARG A 356 12.27 1.54 2.18
N LEU A 357 12.01 2.82 2.47
CA LEU A 357 11.48 3.31 3.74
C LEU A 357 10.13 3.98 3.52
N GLY A 358 9.29 3.98 4.57
CA GLY A 358 8.04 4.72 4.63
C GLY A 358 7.78 5.27 6.02
N THR A 359 6.96 6.31 6.11
CA THR A 359 6.71 7.05 7.35
C THR A 359 5.28 6.90 7.88
N ALA A 360 4.39 6.18 7.18
CA ALA A 360 2.99 6.08 7.55
C ALA A 360 2.78 5.49 8.95
N ALA A 361 3.44 4.37 9.27
CA ALA A 361 3.31 3.69 10.55
C ALA A 361 3.82 4.53 11.72
N VAL A 362 5.02 5.12 11.61
CA VAL A 362 5.56 5.98 12.68
C VAL A 362 4.74 7.25 12.85
N THR A 363 4.18 7.82 11.76
CA THR A 363 3.27 8.98 11.86
C THR A 363 1.98 8.62 12.58
N THR A 364 1.43 7.41 12.38
CA THR A 364 0.26 6.92 13.13
C THR A 364 0.55 6.84 14.65
N ARG A 365 1.80 6.61 15.06
CA ARG A 365 2.26 6.65 16.45
C ARG A 365 2.45 8.07 16.99
N GLY A 366 2.26 9.12 16.18
CA GLY A 366 2.43 10.52 16.58
C GLY A 366 3.85 11.06 16.42
N PHE A 367 4.71 10.39 15.66
CA PHE A 367 6.05 10.90 15.32
C PHE A 367 5.96 12.13 14.44
N LYS A 368 6.78 13.14 14.76
CA LYS A 368 6.99 14.35 13.98
C LYS A 368 8.48 14.51 13.66
N GLU A 369 8.86 15.60 13.05
CA GLU A 369 10.22 15.86 12.55
C GLU A 369 11.31 15.61 13.60
N LYS A 370 11.04 15.92 14.89
CA LYS A 370 11.98 15.71 15.99
C LYS A 370 12.27 14.22 16.21
N GLU A 371 11.26 13.38 16.18
CA GLU A 371 11.41 11.93 16.32
C GLU A 371 12.00 11.31 15.06
N ILE A 372 11.63 11.83 13.89
CA ILE A 372 12.19 11.40 12.58
C ILE A 372 13.70 11.72 12.49
N GLU A 373 14.17 12.79 13.12
CA GLU A 373 15.60 13.08 13.19
C GLU A 373 16.37 11.97 13.92
N HIS A 374 15.83 11.45 15.02
CA HIS A 374 16.43 10.30 15.70
C HIS A 374 16.50 9.06 14.79
N ILE A 375 15.43 8.80 14.02
CA ILE A 375 15.43 7.69 13.04
C ILE A 375 16.57 7.86 12.02
N ALA A 376 16.76 9.06 11.47
CA ALA A 376 17.84 9.32 10.53
C ALA A 376 19.24 9.08 11.14
N ILE A 377 19.45 9.50 12.39
CA ILE A 377 20.70 9.28 13.13
C ILE A 377 20.92 7.78 13.36
N TRP A 378 19.93 7.05 13.86
CA TRP A 378 20.05 5.62 14.12
C TRP A 378 20.24 4.81 12.85
N PHE A 379 19.59 5.20 11.75
CA PHE A 379 19.77 4.61 10.43
C PHE A 379 21.25 4.70 10.00
N ASP A 380 21.85 5.89 10.05
CA ASP A 380 23.24 6.12 9.67
C ASP A 380 24.21 5.36 10.57
N GLN A 381 24.00 5.42 11.89
CA GLN A 381 24.82 4.70 12.87
C GLN A 381 24.74 3.18 12.68
N ALA A 382 23.54 2.63 12.45
CA ALA A 382 23.35 1.21 12.25
C ALA A 382 24.07 0.70 10.99
N LEU A 383 23.97 1.43 9.88
CA LEU A 383 24.65 1.03 8.65
C LEU A 383 26.18 1.15 8.74
N LYS A 384 26.70 2.20 9.38
CA LYS A 384 28.15 2.37 9.63
C LYS A 384 28.71 1.35 10.59
N SER A 385 27.88 0.86 11.52
CA SER A 385 28.27 -0.12 12.54
C SER A 385 27.65 -1.50 12.33
N ARG A 386 27.28 -1.87 11.09
CA ARG A 386 26.52 -3.08 10.75
C ARG A 386 27.14 -4.39 11.24
N ASP A 387 28.47 -4.40 11.42
CA ASP A 387 29.24 -5.55 11.90
C ASP A 387 29.49 -5.50 13.42
N ASN A 388 29.04 -4.45 14.12
CA ASN A 388 29.20 -4.28 15.56
C ASN A 388 27.89 -4.53 16.33
N ASN A 389 27.68 -5.76 16.75
CA ASN A 389 26.47 -6.16 17.47
C ASN A 389 26.24 -5.37 18.78
N GLN A 390 27.29 -4.88 19.46
CA GLN A 390 27.12 -4.08 20.68
C GLN A 390 26.53 -2.71 20.37
N THR A 391 27.03 -2.04 19.32
CA THR A 391 26.48 -0.76 18.87
C THR A 391 25.03 -0.93 18.40
N LEU A 392 24.73 -1.97 17.61
CA LEU A 392 23.36 -2.25 17.15
C LEU A 392 22.40 -2.50 18.31
N ALA A 393 22.84 -3.25 19.34
CA ALA A 393 22.03 -3.47 20.55
C ALA A 393 21.79 -2.19 21.35
N ALA A 394 22.78 -1.28 21.42
CA ALA A 394 22.63 0.02 22.08
C ALA A 394 21.62 0.91 21.31
N ILE A 395 21.65 0.90 19.96
CA ILE A 395 20.65 1.60 19.14
C ILE A 395 19.27 0.99 19.38
N LYS A 396 19.14 -0.35 19.37
CA LYS A 396 17.86 -1.04 19.63
C LYS A 396 17.24 -0.63 20.96
N GLN A 397 18.05 -0.45 22.00
CA GLN A 397 17.55 0.01 23.29
C GLN A 397 16.99 1.45 23.20
N GLN A 398 17.67 2.36 22.51
CA GLN A 398 17.20 3.73 22.31
C GLN A 398 15.90 3.78 21.46
N VAL A 399 15.83 2.95 20.42
CA VAL A 399 14.63 2.76 19.58
C VAL A 399 13.46 2.29 20.46
N ALA A 400 13.67 1.26 21.29
CA ALA A 400 12.64 0.75 22.16
C ALA A 400 12.17 1.78 23.20
N ASP A 401 13.09 2.59 23.75
CA ASP A 401 12.75 3.64 24.71
C ASP A 401 11.89 4.75 24.06
N LEU A 402 12.18 5.10 22.81
CA LEU A 402 11.32 6.03 22.04
C LEU A 402 10.00 5.37 21.67
N GLY A 403 10.04 4.10 21.23
CA GLY A 403 8.87 3.32 20.86
C GLY A 403 7.83 3.22 21.98
N ARG A 404 8.28 3.01 23.21
CA ARG A 404 7.41 2.95 24.40
C ARG A 404 6.82 4.30 24.80
N ARG A 405 7.47 5.40 24.48
CA ARG A 405 6.90 6.76 24.71
C ARG A 405 5.81 7.12 23.72
N LEU A 406 5.90 6.59 22.49
CA LEU A 406 4.95 6.77 21.41
C LEU A 406 4.52 5.39 20.90
N PRO A 407 3.74 4.63 21.67
CA PRO A 407 3.32 3.29 21.26
C PRO A 407 2.36 3.34 20.07
N PRO A 408 2.20 2.26 19.31
CA PRO A 408 1.11 2.14 18.35
C PRO A 408 -0.24 2.24 19.06
N PRO A 409 -1.35 2.52 18.34
CA PRO A 409 -2.68 2.55 18.93
C PRO A 409 -2.93 1.28 19.77
N GLN A 410 -3.32 1.45 21.03
CA GLN A 410 -3.54 0.31 21.92
C GLN A 410 -4.88 -0.34 21.62
N TYR A 411 -4.91 -1.66 21.60
CA TYR A 411 -6.06 -2.49 21.24
C TYR A 411 -6.77 -3.08 22.47
N TYR A 412 -6.35 -2.73 23.67
CA TYR A 412 -6.80 -3.35 24.93
C TYR A 412 -7.29 -2.30 25.93
#